data_6bed78ec847be3f6b20dee061ed414fc
#
_entry.id   6bed78ec847be3f6b20dee061ed414fc
#
_cell.length_a   1.000
_cell.length_b   1.000
_cell.length_c   1.000
_cell.angle_alpha   90.00
_cell.angle_beta   90.00
_cell.angle_gamma   90.00
#
_symmetry.space_group_name_H-M   'P 1'
#
loop_
_entity.id
_entity.type
_entity.pdbx_description
1 polymer ?
#
loop_
_entity_poly.entity_id
_entity_poly.type
_entity_poly.pdbx_seq_one_letter_code
_entity_poly.pdbx_strand_id
1 'polypeptide(L)'
;MNIQQLEYLIAVDKYKHFGKAAQACFITQPTLSAMIQKFEDEMEVKIFDRTTHPIRTTDIGAQIIDQAKVVVDSVMELKNKASILNNVLAGRINLGIIPTISSFILPTEIFDFLSKNPKIELNVKEMTTENIVKALKSGELDAGIISTPYSDAEEFFSDFLFNEELMVYSADKIANDNKDEFILPEDVDVNKVWLLEEGNCLRTQFENICNLKENSLKPKNLDFMASNINTLVQMVDKVGGLTVLPELAVSQLQENQKDKIHRFKKPFPSREISMIYYKPTYKQKILDELVKSIKTSLEPKLNYTQFPQDFVKIKPQ
;
A
#
# COMPACT_ATOMS: atom_id res chain seq x y z
N MET A 1 -4.91 14.28 -34.35
CA MET A 1 -4.74 13.77 -32.96
C MET A 1 -6.08 13.37 -32.36
N ASN A 2 -6.16 12.22 -31.64
CA ASN A 2 -7.35 11.78 -30.89
C ASN A 2 -6.94 11.10 -29.55
N ILE A 3 -7.89 10.91 -28.64
CA ILE A 3 -7.65 10.36 -27.30
C ILE A 3 -7.07 8.94 -27.36
N GLN A 4 -7.54 8.13 -28.29
CA GLN A 4 -7.07 6.75 -28.46
C GLN A 4 -5.59 6.68 -28.84
N GLN A 5 -5.08 7.64 -29.62
CA GLN A 5 -3.64 7.74 -29.89
C GLN A 5 -2.83 8.06 -28.64
N LEU A 6 -3.36 8.91 -27.73
CA LEU A 6 -2.70 9.19 -26.44
C LEU A 6 -2.66 7.95 -25.55
N GLU A 7 -3.74 7.19 -25.49
CA GLU A 7 -3.78 5.90 -24.77
C GLU A 7 -2.75 4.90 -25.32
N TYR A 8 -2.55 4.87 -26.63
CA TYR A 8 -1.54 4.01 -27.27
C TYR A 8 -0.11 4.43 -26.93
N LEU A 9 0.19 5.74 -26.89
CA LEU A 9 1.48 6.26 -26.46
C LEU A 9 1.78 5.83 -25.02
N ILE A 10 0.83 6.01 -24.11
CA ILE A 10 0.95 5.63 -22.70
C ILE A 10 1.18 4.11 -22.58
N ALA A 11 0.46 3.31 -23.37
CA ALA A 11 0.63 1.85 -23.34
C ALA A 11 2.03 1.41 -23.83
N VAL A 12 2.55 1.99 -24.92
CA VAL A 12 3.90 1.64 -25.40
C VAL A 12 4.96 2.09 -24.40
N ASP A 13 4.81 3.23 -23.76
CA ASP A 13 5.73 3.69 -22.72
C ASP A 13 5.73 2.74 -21.52
N LYS A 14 4.56 2.28 -21.09
CA LYS A 14 4.41 1.34 -19.98
C LYS A 14 5.06 -0.02 -20.25
N TYR A 15 4.80 -0.61 -21.41
CA TYR A 15 5.23 -1.97 -21.73
C TYR A 15 6.60 -2.02 -22.40
N LYS A 16 7.15 -0.89 -22.85
CA LYS A 16 8.40 -0.76 -23.61
C LYS A 16 8.51 -1.79 -24.77
N HIS A 17 7.34 -2.18 -25.30
CA HIS A 17 7.22 -3.21 -26.34
C HIS A 17 5.89 -3.07 -27.10
N PHE A 18 5.94 -2.79 -28.41
CA PHE A 18 4.74 -2.58 -29.24
C PHE A 18 3.75 -3.75 -29.23
N GLY A 19 4.23 -5.00 -29.28
CA GLY A 19 3.37 -6.18 -29.26
C GLY A 19 2.58 -6.32 -27.96
N LYS A 20 3.23 -6.17 -26.81
CA LYS A 20 2.58 -6.22 -25.49
C LYS A 20 1.60 -5.04 -25.30
N ALA A 21 1.97 -3.85 -25.76
CA ALA A 21 1.10 -2.68 -25.73
C ALA A 21 -0.15 -2.89 -26.61
N ALA A 22 0.02 -3.44 -27.81
CA ALA A 22 -1.09 -3.74 -28.72
C ALA A 22 -2.08 -4.74 -28.11
N GLN A 23 -1.58 -5.82 -27.49
CA GLN A 23 -2.42 -6.77 -26.75
C GLN A 23 -3.19 -6.09 -25.62
N ALA A 24 -2.55 -5.23 -24.85
CA ALA A 24 -3.20 -4.49 -23.76
C ALA A 24 -4.26 -3.50 -24.26
N CYS A 25 -4.11 -2.99 -25.49
CA CYS A 25 -5.07 -2.10 -26.14
C CYS A 25 -6.12 -2.85 -27.00
N PHE A 26 -6.11 -4.19 -27.02
CA PHE A 26 -7.02 -5.04 -27.80
C PHE A 26 -7.00 -4.76 -29.30
N ILE A 27 -5.81 -4.46 -29.86
CA ILE A 27 -5.58 -4.22 -31.29
C ILE A 27 -4.36 -5.00 -31.80
N THR A 28 -4.15 -4.98 -33.11
CA THR A 28 -2.96 -5.60 -33.71
C THR A 28 -1.75 -4.67 -33.58
N GLN A 29 -0.54 -5.27 -33.49
CA GLN A 29 0.69 -4.48 -33.43
C GLN A 29 0.91 -3.55 -34.64
N PRO A 30 0.61 -3.96 -35.89
CA PRO A 30 0.69 -3.05 -37.05
C PRO A 30 -0.23 -1.83 -36.90
N THR A 31 -1.46 -2.04 -36.42
CA THR A 31 -2.43 -0.94 -36.18
C THR A 31 -1.90 0.05 -35.15
N LEU A 32 -1.41 -0.46 -33.98
CA LEU A 32 -0.84 0.39 -32.95
C LEU A 32 0.36 1.20 -33.50
N SER A 33 1.29 0.51 -34.19
CA SER A 33 2.48 1.13 -34.77
C SER A 33 2.15 2.22 -35.77
N ALA A 34 1.17 1.99 -36.64
CA ALA A 34 0.72 2.97 -37.62
C ALA A 34 0.06 4.20 -36.95
N MET A 35 -0.75 3.99 -35.91
CA MET A 35 -1.39 5.08 -35.17
C MET A 35 -0.37 5.96 -34.43
N ILE A 36 0.67 5.36 -33.84
CA ILE A 36 1.75 6.10 -33.19
C ILE A 36 2.58 6.84 -34.24
N GLN A 37 2.93 6.19 -35.36
CA GLN A 37 3.67 6.85 -36.42
C GLN A 37 2.91 8.09 -36.95
N LYS A 38 1.58 7.94 -37.20
CA LYS A 38 0.74 9.05 -37.60
C LYS A 38 0.73 10.19 -36.59
N PHE A 39 0.75 9.89 -35.28
CA PHE A 39 0.84 10.90 -34.23
C PHE A 39 2.20 11.58 -34.24
N GLU A 40 3.30 10.82 -34.32
CA GLU A 40 4.66 11.35 -34.41
C GLU A 40 4.84 12.28 -35.64
N ASP A 41 4.26 11.88 -36.77
CA ASP A 41 4.33 12.69 -38.03
C ASP A 41 3.47 13.96 -37.91
N GLU A 42 2.28 13.90 -37.29
CA GLU A 42 1.40 15.05 -37.06
C GLU A 42 2.03 16.06 -36.09
N MET A 43 2.75 15.57 -35.09
CA MET A 43 3.43 16.43 -34.08
C MET A 43 4.86 16.81 -34.47
N GLU A 44 5.35 16.30 -35.59
CA GLU A 44 6.72 16.49 -36.08
C GLU A 44 7.81 16.12 -35.06
N VAL A 45 7.56 15.12 -34.23
CA VAL A 45 8.48 14.64 -33.17
C VAL A 45 8.58 13.13 -33.14
N LYS A 46 9.73 12.61 -32.71
CA LYS A 46 9.92 11.20 -32.43
C LYS A 46 9.75 10.96 -30.93
N ILE A 47 8.73 10.15 -30.57
CA ILE A 47 8.41 9.84 -29.19
C ILE A 47 9.16 8.59 -28.72
N PHE A 48 9.31 7.60 -29.62
CA PHE A 48 10.00 6.35 -29.30
C PHE A 48 11.21 6.12 -30.20
N ASP A 49 12.33 5.76 -29.58
CA ASP A 49 13.46 5.17 -30.27
C ASP A 49 13.18 3.67 -30.49
N ARG A 50 12.90 3.33 -31.75
CA ARG A 50 12.58 1.96 -32.19
C ARG A 50 13.83 1.12 -32.50
N THR A 51 15.03 1.74 -32.48
CA THR A 51 16.30 1.04 -32.76
C THR A 51 16.81 0.24 -31.56
N THR A 52 16.30 0.52 -30.36
CA THR A 52 16.70 -0.12 -29.10
C THR A 52 15.71 -1.21 -28.67
N HIS A 53 16.21 -2.23 -27.99
CA HIS A 53 15.40 -3.27 -27.31
C HIS A 53 15.88 -3.42 -25.87
N PRO A 54 15.03 -3.13 -24.85
CA PRO A 54 13.64 -2.62 -24.95
C PRO A 54 13.57 -1.22 -25.57
N ILE A 55 12.42 -0.91 -26.17
CA ILE A 55 12.12 0.40 -26.77
C ILE A 55 12.31 1.51 -25.73
N ARG A 56 12.99 2.58 -26.13
CA ARG A 56 13.22 3.74 -25.27
C ARG A 56 12.32 4.90 -25.67
N THR A 57 11.82 5.59 -24.68
CA THR A 57 11.13 6.87 -24.85
C THR A 57 12.18 7.97 -24.97
N THR A 58 12.05 8.86 -25.94
CA THR A 58 12.94 10.03 -26.08
C THR A 58 12.64 11.07 -24.99
N ASP A 59 13.55 12.01 -24.74
CA ASP A 59 13.34 13.04 -23.73
C ASP A 59 12.11 13.92 -24.04
N ILE A 60 11.91 14.24 -25.31
CA ILE A 60 10.72 14.94 -25.80
C ILE A 60 9.48 14.04 -25.70
N GLY A 61 9.64 12.75 -26.00
CA GLY A 61 8.58 11.75 -25.89
C GLY A 61 8.06 11.61 -24.46
N ALA A 62 8.95 11.65 -23.47
CA ALA A 62 8.56 11.59 -22.06
C ALA A 62 7.66 12.78 -21.67
N GLN A 63 8.03 14.00 -22.06
CA GLN A 63 7.22 15.20 -21.80
C GLN A 63 5.83 15.13 -22.47
N ILE A 64 5.79 14.65 -23.71
CA ILE A 64 4.52 14.49 -24.45
C ILE A 64 3.65 13.41 -23.79
N ILE A 65 4.24 12.31 -23.36
CA ILE A 65 3.51 11.22 -22.68
C ILE A 65 2.96 11.69 -21.34
N ASP A 66 3.71 12.47 -20.57
CA ASP A 66 3.23 13.02 -19.31
C ASP A 66 2.04 13.98 -19.54
N GLN A 67 2.11 14.81 -20.57
CA GLN A 67 0.98 15.65 -20.95
C GLN A 67 -0.19 14.83 -21.51
N ALA A 68 0.07 13.74 -22.24
CA ALA A 68 -0.96 12.83 -22.73
C ALA A 68 -1.72 12.17 -21.58
N LYS A 69 -1.03 11.78 -20.49
CA LYS A 69 -1.68 11.27 -19.27
C LYS A 69 -2.67 12.28 -18.70
N VAL A 70 -2.26 13.56 -18.58
CA VAL A 70 -3.13 14.64 -18.08
C VAL A 70 -4.39 14.79 -18.95
N VAL A 71 -4.25 14.72 -20.27
CA VAL A 71 -5.41 14.83 -21.18
C VAL A 71 -6.35 13.63 -21.05
N VAL A 72 -5.81 12.42 -21.04
CA VAL A 72 -6.62 11.19 -20.86
C VAL A 72 -7.36 11.23 -19.52
N ASP A 73 -6.69 11.65 -18.45
CA ASP A 73 -7.30 11.81 -17.13
C ASP A 73 -8.43 12.85 -17.15
N SER A 74 -8.23 13.97 -17.81
CA SER A 74 -9.26 15.03 -17.96
C SER A 74 -10.52 14.53 -18.70
N VAL A 75 -10.34 13.67 -19.71
CA VAL A 75 -11.46 13.04 -20.43
C VAL A 75 -12.19 12.04 -19.53
N MET A 76 -11.47 11.28 -18.74
CA MET A 76 -12.09 10.37 -17.75
C MET A 76 -12.82 11.17 -16.66
N GLU A 77 -12.27 12.29 -16.22
CA GLU A 77 -12.95 13.23 -15.31
C GLU A 77 -14.30 13.70 -15.86
N LEU A 78 -14.33 14.10 -17.14
CA LEU A 78 -15.58 14.53 -17.80
C LEU A 78 -16.64 13.39 -17.80
N LYS A 79 -16.23 12.16 -18.15
CA LYS A 79 -17.10 10.98 -18.10
C LYS A 79 -17.63 10.70 -16.69
N ASN A 80 -16.76 10.83 -15.69
CA ASN A 80 -17.15 10.58 -14.30
C ASN A 80 -18.05 11.69 -13.73
N LYS A 81 -17.82 12.97 -14.09
CA LYS A 81 -18.77 14.05 -13.74
C LYS A 81 -20.17 13.76 -14.27
N ALA A 82 -20.28 13.26 -15.49
CA ALA A 82 -21.57 12.84 -16.05
C ALA A 82 -22.20 11.66 -15.28
N SER A 83 -21.39 10.70 -14.81
CA SER A 83 -21.85 9.57 -14.00
C SER A 83 -22.28 9.98 -12.57
N ILE A 84 -21.58 10.97 -11.99
CA ILE A 84 -21.89 11.54 -10.67
C ILE A 84 -23.25 12.25 -10.67
N LEU A 85 -23.61 12.93 -11.77
CA LEU A 85 -24.93 13.56 -11.95
C LEU A 85 -26.06 12.52 -11.93
N ASN A 86 -25.76 11.27 -12.25
CA ASN A 86 -26.66 10.13 -12.21
C ASN A 86 -26.61 9.32 -10.89
N ASN A 87 -25.94 9.82 -9.85
CA ASN A 87 -25.72 9.15 -8.55
C ASN A 87 -25.12 7.73 -8.64
N VAL A 88 -24.36 7.43 -9.67
CA VAL A 88 -23.71 6.13 -9.86
C VAL A 88 -22.20 6.29 -9.67
N LEU A 89 -21.67 5.65 -8.62
CA LEU A 89 -20.21 5.50 -8.47
C LEU A 89 -19.73 4.46 -9.48
N ALA A 90 -18.90 4.89 -10.41
CA ALA A 90 -18.31 4.00 -11.42
C ALA A 90 -16.91 4.50 -11.79
N GLY A 91 -16.00 3.58 -12.05
CA GLY A 91 -14.65 3.90 -12.49
C GLY A 91 -13.62 2.88 -12.03
N ARG A 92 -12.38 3.09 -12.47
CA ARG A 92 -11.24 2.24 -12.14
C ARG A 92 -10.30 2.96 -11.20
N ILE A 93 -9.91 2.30 -10.11
CA ILE A 93 -8.93 2.76 -9.13
C ILE A 93 -7.73 1.81 -9.12
N ASN A 94 -6.53 2.36 -9.20
CA ASN A 94 -5.28 1.65 -8.95
C ASN A 94 -4.83 1.99 -7.53
N LEU A 95 -4.87 1.01 -6.63
CA LEU A 95 -4.59 1.18 -5.20
C LEU A 95 -3.32 0.44 -4.83
N GLY A 96 -2.37 1.14 -4.22
CA GLY A 96 -1.24 0.53 -3.52
C GLY A 96 -1.61 0.25 -2.06
N ILE A 97 -1.13 -0.85 -1.49
CA ILE A 97 -1.38 -1.15 -0.09
C ILE A 97 -0.16 -1.85 0.52
N ILE A 98 0.21 -1.48 1.73
CA ILE A 98 1.32 -2.15 2.42
C ILE A 98 0.94 -3.57 2.85
N PRO A 99 1.86 -4.56 2.76
CA PRO A 99 1.56 -5.97 3.03
C PRO A 99 1.00 -6.23 4.43
N THR A 100 1.43 -5.45 5.42
CA THR A 100 0.98 -5.58 6.81
C THR A 100 -0.45 -5.13 7.07
N ILE A 101 -1.15 -4.62 6.05
CA ILE A 101 -2.55 -4.19 6.10
C ILE A 101 -3.40 -4.95 5.07
N SER A 102 -2.85 -5.22 3.88
CA SER A 102 -3.60 -5.82 2.76
C SER A 102 -4.28 -7.13 3.16
N SER A 103 -3.56 -8.02 3.84
CA SER A 103 -4.06 -9.33 4.29
C SER A 103 -5.31 -9.25 5.18
N PHE A 104 -5.52 -8.11 5.85
CA PHE A 104 -6.57 -7.92 6.84
C PHE A 104 -7.79 -7.18 6.29
N ILE A 105 -7.57 -6.12 5.49
CA ILE A 105 -8.68 -5.28 5.00
C ILE A 105 -9.14 -5.66 3.59
N LEU A 106 -8.30 -6.32 2.78
CA LEU A 106 -8.68 -6.67 1.41
C LEU A 106 -9.80 -7.71 1.35
N PRO A 107 -9.75 -8.84 2.10
CA PRO A 107 -10.76 -9.88 2.02
C PRO A 107 -12.10 -9.51 2.67
N THR A 108 -12.15 -8.47 3.47
CA THR A 108 -13.33 -8.04 4.20
C THR A 108 -13.80 -6.66 3.75
N GLU A 109 -13.18 -5.59 4.24
CA GLU A 109 -13.64 -4.21 4.06
C GLU A 109 -13.65 -3.78 2.58
N ILE A 110 -12.60 -4.12 1.84
CA ILE A 110 -12.49 -3.76 0.42
C ILE A 110 -13.45 -4.61 -0.42
N PHE A 111 -13.56 -5.90 -0.14
CA PHE A 111 -14.47 -6.78 -0.87
C PHE A 111 -15.94 -6.41 -0.63
N ASP A 112 -16.31 -6.07 0.60
CA ASP A 112 -17.64 -5.58 0.96
C ASP A 112 -17.97 -4.25 0.26
N PHE A 113 -16.99 -3.35 0.16
CA PHE A 113 -17.15 -2.11 -0.60
C PHE A 113 -17.43 -2.38 -2.07
N LEU A 114 -16.68 -3.28 -2.73
CA LEU A 114 -16.87 -3.64 -4.13
C LEU A 114 -18.22 -4.32 -4.36
N SER A 115 -18.67 -5.17 -3.44
CA SER A 115 -19.98 -5.84 -3.51
C SER A 115 -21.14 -4.84 -3.53
N LYS A 116 -21.00 -3.74 -2.81
CA LYS A 116 -21.98 -2.64 -2.78
C LYS A 116 -21.86 -1.69 -3.98
N ASN A 117 -20.71 -1.69 -4.66
CA ASN A 117 -20.41 -0.78 -5.77
C ASN A 117 -19.93 -1.54 -7.01
N PRO A 118 -20.78 -2.36 -7.66
CA PRO A 118 -20.38 -3.30 -8.72
C PRO A 118 -19.89 -2.64 -10.03
N LYS A 119 -19.98 -1.32 -10.15
CA LYS A 119 -19.45 -0.55 -11.29
C LYS A 119 -18.06 0.05 -11.03
N ILE A 120 -17.48 -0.23 -9.84
CA ILE A 120 -16.11 0.14 -9.51
C ILE A 120 -15.20 -1.04 -9.81
N GLU A 121 -14.13 -0.79 -10.56
CA GLU A 121 -13.02 -1.71 -10.76
C GLU A 121 -11.85 -1.27 -9.85
N LEU A 122 -11.42 -2.13 -8.96
CA LEU A 122 -10.27 -1.88 -8.09
C LEU A 122 -9.11 -2.81 -8.47
N ASN A 123 -7.99 -2.21 -8.87
CA ASN A 123 -6.74 -2.91 -9.11
C ASN A 123 -5.81 -2.66 -7.92
N VAL A 124 -5.62 -3.69 -7.08
CA VAL A 124 -4.82 -3.58 -5.85
C VAL A 124 -3.44 -4.21 -6.06
N LYS A 125 -2.39 -3.50 -5.60
CA LYS A 125 -1.02 -4.01 -5.57
C LYS A 125 -0.45 -3.91 -4.15
N GLU A 126 0.10 -5.01 -3.66
CA GLU A 126 0.92 -4.98 -2.45
C GLU A 126 2.30 -4.41 -2.78
N MET A 127 2.70 -3.39 -2.04
CA MET A 127 3.96 -2.67 -2.27
C MET A 127 4.48 -2.09 -0.96
N THR A 128 5.81 -1.89 -0.87
CA THR A 128 6.39 -1.10 0.23
C THR A 128 5.96 0.36 0.14
N THR A 129 5.99 1.09 1.27
CA THR A 129 5.63 2.51 1.33
C THR A 129 6.38 3.34 0.29
N GLU A 130 7.69 3.14 0.15
CA GLU A 130 8.50 3.86 -0.83
C GLU A 130 8.05 3.63 -2.28
N ASN A 131 7.72 2.37 -2.62
CA ASN A 131 7.24 2.04 -3.96
C ASN A 131 5.85 2.59 -4.23
N ILE A 132 4.96 2.62 -3.21
CA ILE A 132 3.65 3.29 -3.29
C ILE A 132 3.84 4.78 -3.59
N VAL A 133 4.71 5.46 -2.84
CA VAL A 133 5.01 6.87 -3.02
C VAL A 133 5.55 7.18 -4.43
N LYS A 134 6.51 6.38 -4.92
CA LYS A 134 7.03 6.51 -6.29
C LYS A 134 5.93 6.31 -7.35
N ALA A 135 5.07 5.31 -7.15
CA ALA A 135 3.99 5.00 -8.08
C ALA A 135 2.86 6.05 -8.07
N LEU A 136 2.60 6.71 -6.94
CA LEU A 136 1.70 7.86 -6.83
C LEU A 136 2.27 9.08 -7.57
N LYS A 137 3.55 9.40 -7.38
CA LYS A 137 4.22 10.52 -8.09
C LYS A 137 4.24 10.32 -9.61
N SER A 138 4.41 9.08 -10.07
CA SER A 138 4.39 8.75 -11.51
C SER A 138 2.98 8.60 -12.10
N GLY A 139 1.91 8.66 -11.28
CA GLY A 139 0.54 8.44 -11.74
C GLY A 139 0.20 6.99 -12.07
N GLU A 140 1.03 6.02 -11.68
CA GLU A 140 0.72 4.58 -11.81
C GLU A 140 -0.38 4.15 -10.82
N LEU A 141 -0.38 4.73 -9.62
CA LEU A 141 -1.41 4.57 -8.60
C LEU A 141 -2.24 5.83 -8.45
N ASP A 142 -3.50 5.65 -8.10
CA ASP A 142 -4.43 6.72 -7.75
C ASP A 142 -4.41 7.04 -6.27
N ALA A 143 -4.24 6.02 -5.44
CA ALA A 143 -4.14 6.13 -3.98
C ALA A 143 -3.25 5.03 -3.38
N GLY A 144 -2.80 5.24 -2.14
CA GLY A 144 -2.04 4.25 -1.39
C GLY A 144 -2.50 4.17 0.06
N ILE A 145 -2.59 2.98 0.63
CA ILE A 145 -2.84 2.77 2.06
C ILE A 145 -1.52 2.43 2.72
N ILE A 146 -1.05 3.31 3.60
CA ILE A 146 0.24 3.22 4.26
C ILE A 146 0.15 3.54 5.75
N SER A 147 1.23 3.28 6.48
CA SER A 147 1.39 3.81 7.84
C SER A 147 1.94 5.23 7.81
N THR A 148 1.32 6.15 8.54
CA THR A 148 1.67 7.57 8.60
C THR A 148 2.11 7.99 10.00
N PRO A 149 2.82 9.14 10.17
CA PRO A 149 3.30 10.04 9.12
C PRO A 149 4.48 9.46 8.34
N TYR A 150 4.56 9.78 7.06
CA TYR A 150 5.68 9.46 6.19
C TYR A 150 6.54 10.73 5.96
N SER A 151 7.86 10.58 5.78
CA SER A 151 8.81 11.71 5.73
C SER A 151 8.49 12.77 4.65
N ASP A 152 7.98 12.36 3.50
CA ASP A 152 7.61 13.25 2.38
C ASP A 152 6.12 13.60 2.37
N ALA A 153 5.44 13.52 3.53
CA ALA A 153 3.99 13.67 3.66
C ALA A 153 3.45 15.03 3.19
N GLU A 154 4.27 16.09 3.18
CA GLU A 154 3.85 17.43 2.75
C GLU A 154 3.44 17.50 1.27
N GLU A 155 3.90 16.57 0.44
CA GLU A 155 3.56 16.49 -0.97
C GLU A 155 2.24 15.72 -1.25
N PHE A 156 1.67 15.07 -0.23
CA PHE A 156 0.51 14.19 -0.38
C PHE A 156 -0.67 14.67 0.44
N PHE A 157 -1.85 14.52 -0.11
CA PHE A 157 -3.09 14.55 0.66
C PHE A 157 -3.22 13.23 1.42
N SER A 158 -3.79 13.30 2.62
CA SER A 158 -3.90 12.14 3.50
C SER A 158 -5.27 12.11 4.17
N ASP A 159 -5.98 11.02 3.99
CA ASP A 159 -7.22 10.72 4.71
C ASP A 159 -6.94 9.65 5.77
N PHE A 160 -7.06 10.03 7.02
CA PHE A 160 -6.96 9.11 8.14
C PHE A 160 -7.95 7.96 8.01
N LEU A 161 -7.50 6.71 8.20
CA LEU A 161 -8.36 5.54 8.23
C LEU A 161 -8.60 5.05 9.66
N PHE A 162 -7.57 4.61 10.34
CA PHE A 162 -7.63 4.11 11.71
C PHE A 162 -6.26 4.13 12.38
N ASN A 163 -6.28 3.95 13.70
CA ASN A 163 -5.09 3.59 14.47
C ASN A 163 -5.27 2.17 15.00
N GLU A 164 -4.17 1.44 15.12
CA GLU A 164 -4.14 0.11 15.71
C GLU A 164 -2.97 -0.04 16.68
N GLU A 165 -3.19 -0.81 17.75
CA GLU A 165 -2.19 -1.13 18.75
C GLU A 165 -1.11 -2.06 18.19
N LEU A 166 0.11 -1.91 18.67
CA LEU A 166 1.23 -2.83 18.41
C LEU A 166 1.47 -3.67 19.68
N MET A 167 1.45 -4.99 19.54
CA MET A 167 1.55 -5.95 20.63
C MET A 167 2.70 -6.92 20.39
N VAL A 168 3.26 -7.49 21.47
CA VAL A 168 4.29 -8.53 21.37
C VAL A 168 3.64 -9.89 21.27
N TYR A 169 4.11 -10.71 20.34
CA TYR A 169 3.80 -12.13 20.21
C TYR A 169 5.02 -12.95 20.60
N SER A 170 4.96 -13.77 21.65
CA SER A 170 6.09 -14.52 22.18
C SER A 170 5.74 -15.97 22.47
N ALA A 171 6.62 -16.89 22.03
CA ALA A 171 6.52 -18.30 22.42
C ALA A 171 7.00 -18.56 23.85
N ASP A 172 7.95 -17.74 24.32
CA ASP A 172 8.49 -17.84 25.66
C ASP A 172 7.58 -17.09 26.65
N LYS A 173 7.44 -17.61 27.86
CA LYS A 173 6.87 -16.81 28.93
C LYS A 173 7.79 -15.64 29.20
N ILE A 174 7.34 -14.43 28.93
CA ILE A 174 8.07 -13.22 29.31
C ILE A 174 7.99 -13.14 30.83
N ALA A 175 9.16 -13.00 31.46
CA ALA A 175 9.40 -13.29 32.86
C ALA A 175 8.68 -12.35 33.84
N ASN A 176 7.35 -12.40 33.88
CA ASN A 176 6.54 -11.93 35.00
C ASN A 176 5.26 -12.77 35.02
N ASP A 177 5.18 -13.71 35.97
CA ASP A 177 4.13 -14.74 36.09
C ASP A 177 2.70 -14.23 36.39
N ASN A 178 2.46 -12.93 36.38
CA ASN A 178 1.12 -12.34 36.54
C ASN A 178 0.48 -12.11 35.19
N LYS A 179 -0.65 -12.74 34.93
CA LYS A 179 -1.43 -12.69 33.68
C LYS A 179 -1.90 -11.29 33.26
N ASP A 180 -1.65 -10.26 34.05
CA ASP A 180 -2.06 -8.86 33.82
C ASP A 180 -0.88 -7.90 33.67
N GLU A 181 0.36 -8.37 33.57
CA GLU A 181 1.52 -7.49 33.50
C GLU A 181 1.88 -7.13 32.06
N PHE A 182 1.84 -5.82 31.82
CA PHE A 182 2.31 -5.21 30.60
C PHE A 182 3.83 -5.28 30.49
N ILE A 183 4.33 -5.48 29.27
CA ILE A 183 5.74 -5.51 28.95
C ILE A 183 6.27 -4.07 28.77
N LEU A 184 7.44 -3.79 29.33
CA LEU A 184 8.21 -2.60 28.99
C LEU A 184 9.05 -2.88 27.72
N PRO A 185 9.34 -1.87 26.90
CA PRO A 185 10.21 -2.04 25.74
C PRO A 185 11.59 -2.62 26.09
N GLU A 186 12.12 -2.28 27.26
CA GLU A 186 13.39 -2.78 27.79
C GLU A 186 13.34 -4.26 28.23
N ASP A 187 12.16 -4.83 28.48
CA ASP A 187 12.00 -6.26 28.83
C ASP A 187 12.07 -7.15 27.57
N VAL A 188 12.03 -6.56 26.40
CA VAL A 188 12.14 -7.27 25.13
C VAL A 188 13.57 -7.74 24.92
N ASP A 189 13.80 -9.07 24.96
CA ASP A 189 15.10 -9.64 24.60
C ASP A 189 15.34 -9.46 23.09
N VAL A 190 16.02 -8.38 22.76
CA VAL A 190 16.37 -8.01 21.38
C VAL A 190 17.07 -9.14 20.62
N ASN A 191 17.71 -10.05 21.36
CA ASN A 191 18.37 -11.20 20.78
C ASN A 191 17.41 -12.32 20.35
N LYS A 192 16.18 -12.28 20.63
CA LYS A 192 15.15 -13.28 20.31
C LYS A 192 14.07 -12.74 19.36
N VAL A 193 14.31 -11.60 18.73
CA VAL A 193 13.32 -10.91 17.89
C VAL A 193 13.38 -11.40 16.45
N TRP A 194 12.25 -11.80 15.90
CA TRP A 194 12.04 -12.01 14.47
C TRP A 194 11.44 -10.77 13.84
N LEU A 195 12.06 -10.24 12.77
CA LEU A 195 11.65 -9.02 12.09
C LEU A 195 11.25 -9.28 10.64
N LEU A 196 10.41 -8.38 10.12
CA LEU A 196 10.15 -8.28 8.69
C LEU A 196 11.38 -7.74 7.95
N GLU A 197 11.43 -7.96 6.63
CA GLU A 197 12.47 -7.43 5.76
C GLU A 197 12.52 -5.89 5.80
N GLU A 198 13.67 -5.34 5.40
CA GLU A 198 13.88 -3.90 5.28
C GLU A 198 12.89 -3.26 4.30
N GLY A 199 12.54 -1.99 4.55
CA GLY A 199 11.50 -1.29 3.81
C GLY A 199 10.08 -1.56 4.31
N ASN A 200 9.91 -2.43 5.33
CA ASN A 200 8.63 -2.62 5.99
C ASN A 200 8.50 -1.68 7.18
N CYS A 201 7.51 -0.78 7.14
CA CYS A 201 7.29 0.22 8.20
C CYS A 201 7.08 -0.39 9.59
N LEU A 202 6.50 -1.59 9.69
CA LEU A 202 6.31 -2.27 10.97
C LEU A 202 7.65 -2.65 11.63
N ARG A 203 8.65 -3.02 10.83
CA ARG A 203 10.01 -3.27 11.33
C ARG A 203 10.59 -1.99 11.95
N THR A 204 10.60 -0.89 11.22
CA THR A 204 11.13 0.39 11.71
C THR A 204 10.38 0.88 12.95
N GLN A 205 9.06 0.68 12.99
CA GLN A 205 8.27 1.03 14.16
C GLN A 205 8.68 0.22 15.40
N PHE A 206 8.91 -1.08 15.22
CA PHE A 206 9.36 -1.93 16.33
C PHE A 206 10.79 -1.59 16.79
N GLU A 207 11.70 -1.35 15.86
CA GLU A 207 13.06 -0.86 16.15
C GLU A 207 13.01 0.45 16.96
N ASN A 208 12.08 1.36 16.63
CA ASN A 208 11.89 2.60 17.38
C ASN A 208 11.28 2.39 18.77
N ILE A 209 10.36 1.43 18.96
CA ILE A 209 9.77 1.11 20.27
C ILE A 209 10.85 0.57 21.21
N CYS A 210 11.66 -0.36 20.75
CA CYS A 210 12.62 -1.09 21.58
C CYS A 210 14.03 -0.50 21.55
N ASN A 211 14.26 0.66 20.90
CA ASN A 211 15.59 1.28 20.70
C ASN A 211 16.63 0.29 20.16
N LEU A 212 16.21 -0.58 19.23
CA LEU A 212 17.07 -1.59 18.64
C LEU A 212 18.13 -0.91 17.76
N LYS A 213 19.39 -1.01 18.14
CA LYS A 213 20.52 -0.68 17.26
C LYS A 213 20.91 -1.94 16.52
N GLU A 214 20.75 -1.94 15.22
CA GLU A 214 21.28 -2.81 14.14
C GLU A 214 21.75 -4.27 14.41
N ASN A 215 21.53 -4.87 15.56
CA ASN A 215 21.98 -6.23 15.87
C ASN A 215 20.80 -7.14 16.22
N SER A 216 19.92 -7.39 15.24
CA SER A 216 18.92 -8.45 15.39
C SER A 216 19.57 -9.83 15.29
N LEU A 217 19.11 -10.76 16.10
CA LEU A 217 19.47 -12.18 16.07
C LEU A 217 19.43 -12.74 14.68
N LYS A 218 20.60 -13.17 14.26
CA LYS A 218 20.71 -14.18 13.23
C LYS A 218 21.26 -15.44 13.92
N PRO A 219 20.56 -16.57 13.91
CA PRO A 219 21.20 -17.85 14.14
C PRO A 219 22.41 -17.90 13.21
N LYS A 220 23.58 -18.29 13.71
CA LYS A 220 24.86 -18.20 12.98
C LYS A 220 24.82 -18.81 11.56
N ASN A 221 23.80 -19.62 11.27
CA ASN A 221 23.66 -20.37 10.02
C ASN A 221 22.37 -20.06 9.25
N LEU A 222 21.55 -19.07 9.66
CA LEU A 222 20.32 -18.69 8.98
C LEU A 222 20.26 -17.19 8.79
N ASP A 223 20.38 -16.71 7.56
CA ASP A 223 20.05 -15.35 7.17
C ASP A 223 18.63 -15.35 6.60
N PHE A 224 17.65 -15.00 7.44
CA PHE A 224 16.25 -15.03 7.09
C PHE A 224 15.58 -13.70 7.43
N MET A 225 14.88 -13.16 6.45
CA MET A 225 14.00 -12.00 6.60
C MET A 225 12.60 -12.39 6.13
N ALA A 226 11.62 -12.20 6.97
CA ALA A 226 10.24 -12.53 6.64
C ALA A 226 9.60 -11.42 5.78
N SER A 227 8.91 -11.79 4.72
CA SER A 227 8.16 -10.84 3.88
C SER A 227 6.75 -10.57 4.42
N ASN A 228 6.22 -11.41 5.31
CA ASN A 228 4.85 -11.28 5.83
C ASN A 228 4.73 -11.71 7.30
N ILE A 229 3.66 -11.23 7.94
CA ILE A 229 3.36 -11.45 9.36
C ILE A 229 3.11 -12.94 9.68
N ASN A 230 2.44 -13.66 8.80
CA ASN A 230 2.12 -15.07 9.05
C ASN A 230 3.39 -15.93 9.19
N THR A 231 4.40 -15.64 8.39
CA THR A 231 5.71 -16.32 8.52
C THR A 231 6.36 -16.02 9.86
N LEU A 232 6.29 -14.77 10.33
CA LEU A 232 6.81 -14.41 11.68
C LEU A 232 6.11 -15.20 12.77
N VAL A 233 4.78 -15.27 12.73
CA VAL A 233 3.98 -16.06 13.70
C VAL A 233 4.42 -17.53 13.70
N GLN A 234 4.58 -18.14 12.52
CA GLN A 234 5.05 -19.52 12.41
C GLN A 234 6.48 -19.72 12.92
N MET A 235 7.37 -18.75 12.70
CA MET A 235 8.74 -18.80 13.23
C MET A 235 8.73 -18.76 14.75
N VAL A 236 7.98 -17.85 15.35
CA VAL A 236 7.83 -17.78 16.81
C VAL A 236 7.25 -19.08 17.35
N ASP A 237 6.21 -19.64 16.73
CA ASP A 237 5.55 -20.86 17.20
C ASP A 237 6.46 -22.11 17.14
N LYS A 238 7.34 -22.20 16.15
CA LYS A 238 8.12 -23.41 15.88
C LYS A 238 9.57 -23.33 16.40
N VAL A 239 10.15 -22.13 16.38
CA VAL A 239 11.56 -21.92 16.70
C VAL A 239 11.72 -21.22 18.05
N GLY A 240 10.67 -20.54 18.51
CA GLY A 240 10.74 -19.70 19.71
C GLY A 240 11.08 -18.26 19.39
N GLY A 241 11.30 -17.47 20.45
CA GLY A 241 11.54 -16.03 20.33
C GLY A 241 10.25 -15.24 20.30
N LEU A 242 10.33 -14.01 19.76
CA LEU A 242 9.20 -13.10 19.76
C LEU A 242 9.18 -12.21 18.48
N THR A 243 8.04 -11.59 18.24
CA THR A 243 7.85 -10.56 17.21
C THR A 243 6.82 -9.53 17.66
N VAL A 244 6.62 -8.46 16.88
CA VAL A 244 5.53 -7.51 17.09
C VAL A 244 4.42 -7.73 16.07
N LEU A 245 3.18 -7.67 16.53
CA LEU A 245 1.99 -7.81 15.70
C LEU A 245 1.09 -6.60 15.88
N PRO A 246 0.52 -6.08 14.79
CA PRO A 246 -0.55 -5.09 14.86
C PRO A 246 -1.88 -5.75 15.25
N GLU A 247 -2.78 -4.97 15.85
CA GLU A 247 -4.06 -5.43 16.39
C GLU A 247 -4.92 -6.21 15.38
N LEU A 248 -4.93 -5.79 14.12
CA LEU A 248 -5.64 -6.52 13.06
C LEU A 248 -5.07 -7.92 12.85
N ALA A 249 -3.75 -8.10 12.95
CA ALA A 249 -3.12 -9.42 12.85
C ALA A 249 -3.50 -10.30 14.03
N VAL A 250 -3.54 -9.73 15.25
CA VAL A 250 -3.93 -10.45 16.47
C VAL A 250 -5.37 -10.97 16.37
N SER A 251 -6.26 -10.21 15.73
CA SER A 251 -7.65 -10.63 15.54
C SER A 251 -7.83 -11.90 14.71
N GLN A 252 -6.84 -12.25 13.88
CA GLN A 252 -6.86 -13.45 13.01
C GLN A 252 -6.10 -14.64 13.59
N LEU A 253 -5.47 -14.50 14.76
CA LEU A 253 -4.79 -15.60 15.43
C LEU A 253 -5.77 -16.67 15.91
N GLN A 254 -5.29 -17.92 15.93
CA GLN A 254 -6.01 -19.03 16.54
C GLN A 254 -6.09 -18.86 18.07
N GLU A 255 -7.09 -19.44 18.72
CA GLU A 255 -7.28 -19.29 20.17
C GLU A 255 -6.04 -19.67 20.99
N ASN A 256 -5.35 -20.77 20.62
CA ASN A 256 -4.10 -21.21 21.26
C ASN A 256 -2.90 -20.29 21.00
N GLN A 257 -3.01 -19.36 20.05
CA GLN A 257 -1.99 -18.35 19.76
C GLN A 257 -2.25 -17.04 20.52
N LYS A 258 -3.52 -16.74 20.82
CA LYS A 258 -3.90 -15.52 21.54
C LYS A 258 -3.31 -15.45 22.95
N ASP A 259 -3.11 -16.60 23.60
CA ASP A 259 -2.46 -16.67 24.92
C ASP A 259 -0.98 -16.25 24.91
N LYS A 260 -0.37 -16.12 23.72
CA LYS A 260 1.02 -15.67 23.51
C LYS A 260 1.13 -14.18 23.25
N ILE A 261 0.02 -13.44 23.27
CA ILE A 261 -0.01 -11.99 23.08
C ILE A 261 0.24 -11.28 24.41
N HIS A 262 1.15 -10.33 24.36
CA HIS A 262 1.48 -9.46 25.49
C HIS A 262 1.35 -8.01 25.05
N ARG A 263 0.73 -7.18 25.88
CA ARG A 263 0.60 -5.74 25.61
C ARG A 263 1.74 -4.99 26.25
N PHE A 264 2.13 -3.88 25.63
CA PHE A 264 3.05 -2.95 26.25
C PHE A 264 2.37 -2.19 27.41
N LYS A 265 3.17 -1.68 28.37
CA LYS A 265 2.67 -0.78 29.41
C LYS A 265 2.16 0.51 28.77
N LYS A 266 1.11 1.09 29.36
CA LYS A 266 0.59 2.40 28.93
C LYS A 266 1.66 3.50 28.99
N PRO A 267 1.69 4.41 28.00
CA PRO A 267 0.80 4.47 26.86
C PRO A 267 1.14 3.41 25.81
N PHE A 268 0.11 2.72 25.30
CA PHE A 268 0.28 1.63 24.33
C PHE A 268 0.85 2.14 23.00
N PRO A 269 1.90 1.52 22.46
CA PRO A 269 2.39 1.88 21.13
C PRO A 269 1.34 1.57 20.08
N SER A 270 1.09 2.53 19.21
CA SER A 270 0.13 2.39 18.11
C SER A 270 0.70 2.97 16.82
N ARG A 271 0.20 2.50 15.69
CA ARG A 271 0.48 3.08 14.38
C ARG A 271 -0.79 3.65 13.76
N GLU A 272 -0.61 4.72 13.01
CA GLU A 272 -1.67 5.33 12.22
C GLU A 272 -1.65 4.77 10.80
N ILE A 273 -2.81 4.43 10.27
CA ILE A 273 -3.01 4.01 8.89
C ILE A 273 -3.85 5.05 8.18
N SER A 274 -3.39 5.48 7.02
CA SER A 274 -4.05 6.48 6.20
C SER A 274 -4.04 6.10 4.73
N MET A 275 -5.03 6.62 4.00
CA MET A 275 -5.02 6.63 2.55
C MET A 275 -4.35 7.90 2.08
N ILE A 276 -3.32 7.79 1.26
CA ILE A 276 -2.61 8.93 0.67
C ILE A 276 -2.83 8.98 -0.84
N TYR A 277 -2.81 10.19 -1.41
CA TYR A 277 -2.86 10.43 -2.84
C TYR A 277 -2.09 11.71 -3.18
N TYR A 278 -1.48 11.74 -4.38
CA TYR A 278 -0.55 12.82 -4.74
C TYR A 278 -1.26 14.15 -4.98
N LYS A 279 -2.46 14.11 -5.54
CA LYS A 279 -3.34 15.27 -5.77
C LYS A 279 -4.80 14.83 -5.87
N PRO A 280 -5.76 15.69 -5.53
CA PRO A 280 -7.16 15.39 -5.76
C PRO A 280 -7.41 15.05 -7.23
N THR A 281 -8.17 13.99 -7.46
CA THR A 281 -8.49 13.52 -8.80
C THR A 281 -10.00 13.49 -9.00
N TYR A 282 -10.43 13.34 -10.26
CA TYR A 282 -11.84 13.06 -10.57
C TYR A 282 -12.38 11.78 -9.88
N LYS A 283 -11.49 10.92 -9.37
CA LYS A 283 -11.80 9.70 -8.63
C LYS A 283 -12.06 9.94 -7.14
N GLN A 284 -11.88 11.18 -6.66
CA GLN A 284 -11.93 11.52 -5.24
C GLN A 284 -13.21 11.01 -4.57
N LYS A 285 -14.35 11.13 -5.20
CA LYS A 285 -15.62 10.63 -4.64
C LYS A 285 -15.63 9.12 -4.38
N ILE A 286 -14.95 8.34 -5.22
CA ILE A 286 -14.80 6.88 -5.02
C ILE A 286 -13.86 6.62 -3.85
N LEU A 287 -12.75 7.39 -3.76
CA LEU A 287 -11.80 7.27 -2.65
C LEU A 287 -12.45 7.66 -1.32
N ASP A 288 -13.23 8.75 -1.28
CA ASP A 288 -13.95 9.19 -0.09
C ASP A 288 -14.93 8.12 0.44
N GLU A 289 -15.69 7.49 -0.48
CA GLU A 289 -16.60 6.41 -0.10
C GLU A 289 -15.86 5.14 0.32
N LEU A 290 -14.70 4.84 -0.27
CA LEU A 290 -13.85 3.73 0.15
C LEU A 290 -13.28 3.99 1.56
N VAL A 291 -12.75 5.18 1.82
CA VAL A 291 -12.29 5.63 3.15
C VAL A 291 -13.40 5.48 4.17
N LYS A 292 -14.59 6.00 3.88
CA LYS A 292 -15.76 5.92 4.75
C LYS A 292 -16.16 4.46 5.04
N SER A 293 -16.16 3.61 4.02
CA SER A 293 -16.49 2.19 4.17
C SER A 293 -15.51 1.48 5.09
N ILE A 294 -14.20 1.67 4.90
CA ILE A 294 -13.15 1.09 5.73
C ILE A 294 -13.29 1.56 7.19
N LYS A 295 -13.42 2.87 7.42
CA LYS A 295 -13.58 3.44 8.75
C LYS A 295 -14.79 2.87 9.48
N THR A 296 -15.96 2.91 8.85
CA THR A 296 -17.20 2.41 9.45
C THR A 296 -17.12 0.93 9.84
N SER A 297 -16.39 0.12 9.07
CA SER A 297 -16.23 -1.30 9.36
C SER A 297 -15.20 -1.59 10.46
N LEU A 298 -14.10 -0.82 10.53
CA LEU A 298 -12.98 -1.10 11.42
C LEU A 298 -13.06 -0.37 12.77
N GLU A 299 -13.58 0.85 12.81
CA GLU A 299 -13.66 1.64 14.07
C GLU A 299 -14.26 0.86 15.25
N PRO A 300 -15.35 0.08 15.09
CA PRO A 300 -15.92 -0.69 16.19
C PRO A 300 -15.05 -1.87 16.64
N LYS A 301 -14.08 -2.30 15.83
CA LYS A 301 -13.25 -3.49 16.05
C LYS A 301 -11.91 -3.18 16.72
N LEU A 302 -11.51 -1.90 16.76
CA LEU A 302 -10.19 -1.47 17.22
C LEU A 302 -10.26 -0.81 18.61
N ASN A 303 -9.35 -1.19 19.50
CA ASN A 303 -9.28 -0.68 20.87
C ASN A 303 -8.98 0.83 20.92
N TYR A 304 -8.17 1.33 19.97
CA TYR A 304 -7.78 2.74 19.93
C TYR A 304 -8.99 3.70 19.91
N THR A 305 -10.05 3.34 19.20
CA THR A 305 -11.26 4.20 19.10
C THR A 305 -12.02 4.32 20.42
N GLN A 306 -11.89 3.32 21.30
CA GLN A 306 -12.55 3.32 22.60
C GLN A 306 -11.79 4.12 23.66
N PHE A 307 -10.44 4.08 23.62
CA PHE A 307 -9.57 4.70 24.64
C PHE A 307 -8.36 5.42 24.01
N PRO A 308 -8.57 6.44 23.14
CA PRO A 308 -7.47 7.05 22.38
C PRO A 308 -6.39 7.72 23.25
N GLN A 309 -6.73 8.16 24.49
CA GLN A 309 -5.77 8.74 25.43
C GLN A 309 -4.75 7.75 25.99
N ASP A 310 -4.99 6.46 25.86
CA ASP A 310 -4.12 5.41 26.39
C ASP A 310 -3.00 5.04 25.42
N PHE A 311 -2.95 5.65 24.24
CA PHE A 311 -2.04 5.28 23.16
C PHE A 311 -1.01 6.35 22.81
N VAL A 312 0.17 5.92 22.38
CA VAL A 312 1.19 6.76 21.77
C VAL A 312 1.47 6.30 20.33
N LYS A 313 1.45 7.26 19.40
CA LYS A 313 1.74 6.96 17.99
C LYS A 313 3.22 6.75 17.78
N ILE A 314 3.58 5.62 17.20
CA ILE A 314 4.94 5.31 16.79
C ILE A 314 5.11 5.65 15.31
N LYS A 315 6.03 6.56 15.03
CA LYS A 315 6.36 6.97 13.66
C LYS A 315 7.03 5.82 12.92
N PRO A 316 6.73 5.61 11.62
CA PRO A 316 7.38 4.60 10.80
C PRO A 316 8.82 4.97 10.42
N GLN A 317 9.18 6.24 10.54
CA GLN A 317 10.55 6.78 10.32
C GLN A 317 10.82 7.95 11.25
#